data_bfa54d02197ae330eff84ef788a25569
#
_entry.id   bfa54d02197ae330eff84ef788a25569
#
_cell.length_a   1.000
_cell.length_b   1.000
_cell.length_c   1.000
_cell.angle_alpha   90.00
_cell.angle_beta   90.00
_cell.angle_gamma   90.00
#
_symmetry.space_group_name_H-M   'P 1'
#
loop_
_entity.id
_entity.type
_entity.pdbx_description
1 polymer ?
#
loop_
_entity_poly.entity_id
_entity_poly.type
_entity_poly.pdbx_seq_one_letter_code
_entity_poly.pdbx_strand_id
1 'polypeptide(L)'
;MGRRESAKARWREESLRSSNKASLPQPTQAGRIETCQEMIEEAMMCLGDGDKKCVLEKTRELIENNCHNGNAVGREIADKVRDVVHELWLVSDNECRCELLRMLRDLGISRNWVRDALGMSTKSLSKWLVRCNIDWEGRITRNNVVEEIEDLLRRLGWSELDMCEELFKFIGIDVNAFRRLGIEPCVWLNNLEKLSNLKKPYWFGLRVSDLMVKEFDDIISLEIDTTSSVDAVFFPTLLNTVKTPSLKIWRKKKTPAAKYVQRPIALTFYVDLGVNKWPWPMKLSDDEFERILNGFSYEELAEFVAGVVDGDGSVVYYYNDETELVFVYITACKACPKRIVLDVLRDTIAKRFGIIGTINQLENADALVFRGRNAVKLLRHITRYLYHPLKRLRAELILAYYDGRISREELMELYKPTEYKQGKDDIKRSHGLETLARAAPQTHTHGGYLG
;
A
#
# COMPACT_ATOMS: atom_id res chain seq x y z
N MET A 1 29.27 41.08 19.09
CA MET A 1 29.28 39.71 19.66
C MET A 1 28.41 39.60 20.91
N GLY A 2 27.17 40.02 20.94
CA GLY A 2 26.38 40.12 22.18
C GLY A 2 24.89 39.78 22.03
N ARG A 3 24.44 39.20 20.91
CA ARG A 3 22.99 38.89 20.70
C ARG A 3 22.68 37.42 20.43
N ARG A 4 23.62 36.49 20.45
CA ARG A 4 23.40 35.05 20.22
C ARG A 4 23.34 34.21 21.50
N GLU A 5 23.72 34.71 22.65
CA GLU A 5 23.69 33.99 23.92
C GLU A 5 22.35 34.07 24.66
N SER A 6 21.55 35.13 24.45
CA SER A 6 20.25 35.30 25.14
C SER A 6 19.14 34.37 24.59
N ALA A 7 19.23 33.91 23.34
CA ALA A 7 18.25 33.02 22.74
C ALA A 7 18.42 31.56 23.19
N LYS A 8 19.65 31.12 23.45
CA LYS A 8 19.92 29.76 23.96
C LYS A 8 19.53 29.56 25.42
N ALA A 9 19.57 30.61 26.22
CA ALA A 9 19.16 30.56 27.61
C ALA A 9 17.62 30.46 27.75
N ARG A 10 16.89 31.21 26.94
CA ARG A 10 15.41 31.13 26.90
C ARG A 10 14.87 29.76 26.45
N TRP A 11 15.51 29.13 25.48
CA TRP A 11 15.14 27.78 25.03
C TRP A 11 15.38 26.68 26.07
N ARG A 12 16.38 26.85 26.95
CA ARG A 12 16.64 25.93 28.06
C ARG A 12 15.63 26.08 29.19
N GLU A 13 15.14 27.25 29.48
CA GLU A 13 14.14 27.48 30.52
C GLU A 13 12.73 27.02 30.09
N GLU A 14 12.34 27.19 28.82
CA GLU A 14 11.07 26.67 28.30
C GLU A 14 11.08 25.15 28.18
N SER A 15 12.22 24.54 27.85
CA SER A 15 12.35 23.06 27.79
C SER A 15 12.30 22.41 29.16
N LEU A 16 12.73 23.12 30.22
CA LEU A 16 12.67 22.63 31.61
C LEU A 16 11.30 22.83 32.28
N ARG A 17 10.48 23.76 31.77
CA ARG A 17 9.08 23.93 32.24
C ARG A 17 8.10 22.96 31.61
N SER A 18 8.45 22.36 30.47
CA SER A 18 7.62 21.36 29.79
C SER A 18 7.78 19.93 30.35
N SER A 19 8.80 19.66 31.17
CA SER A 19 9.09 18.32 31.70
C SER A 19 8.52 18.05 33.11
N ASN A 20 7.80 18.99 33.72
CA ASN A 20 7.17 18.81 35.04
C ASN A 20 5.63 18.77 34.98
N LYS A 21 5.05 18.10 33.97
CA LYS A 21 3.74 17.47 34.16
C LYS A 21 4.00 16.17 34.90
N ALA A 22 3.83 16.19 36.22
CA ALA A 22 3.79 15.01 37.03
C ALA A 22 2.76 14.04 36.38
N SER A 23 3.25 12.94 35.80
CA SER A 23 2.40 11.85 35.37
C SER A 23 1.70 11.34 36.65
N LEU A 24 0.37 11.49 36.70
CA LEU A 24 -0.43 10.81 37.70
C LEU A 24 0.00 9.36 37.77
N PRO A 25 0.22 8.77 38.95
CA PRO A 25 0.60 7.38 39.07
C PRO A 25 -0.44 6.54 38.35
N GLN A 26 0.00 5.69 37.42
CA GLN A 26 -0.91 4.77 36.72
C GLN A 26 -1.55 3.85 37.78
N PRO A 27 -2.89 3.64 37.75
CA PRO A 27 -3.55 2.78 38.68
C PRO A 27 -2.94 1.37 38.63
N THR A 28 -2.81 0.75 39.80
CA THR A 28 -2.38 -0.65 39.91
C THR A 28 -3.38 -1.56 39.18
N GLN A 29 -2.95 -2.75 38.77
CA GLN A 29 -3.85 -3.69 38.09
C GLN A 29 -5.10 -4.00 38.94
N ALA A 30 -4.94 -4.14 40.26
CA ALA A 30 -6.05 -4.35 41.18
C ALA A 30 -7.05 -3.20 41.19
N GLY A 31 -6.58 -1.95 41.30
CA GLY A 31 -7.47 -0.78 41.26
C GLY A 31 -8.17 -0.62 39.89
N ARG A 32 -7.55 -1.03 38.82
CA ARG A 32 -8.16 -1.02 37.46
C ARG A 32 -9.27 -2.07 37.34
N ILE A 33 -9.10 -3.25 37.94
CA ILE A 33 -10.10 -4.31 37.98
C ILE A 33 -11.33 -3.84 38.74
N GLU A 34 -11.15 -3.25 39.93
CA GLU A 34 -12.22 -2.72 40.77
C GLU A 34 -13.04 -1.65 40.03
N THR A 35 -12.38 -0.67 39.41
CA THR A 35 -13.05 0.36 38.60
C THR A 35 -13.84 -0.25 37.43
N CYS A 36 -13.32 -1.26 36.73
CA CYS A 36 -14.05 -1.92 35.66
C CYS A 36 -15.25 -2.70 36.15
N GLN A 37 -15.19 -3.31 37.33
CA GLN A 37 -16.34 -4.01 37.94
C GLN A 37 -17.47 -3.04 38.30
N GLU A 38 -17.15 -1.91 38.94
CA GLU A 38 -18.12 -0.85 39.24
C GLU A 38 -18.82 -0.34 37.97
N MET A 39 -18.07 -0.04 36.93
CA MET A 39 -18.64 0.42 35.65
C MET A 39 -19.53 -0.64 34.97
N ILE A 40 -19.18 -1.94 35.06
CA ILE A 40 -20.03 -3.03 34.56
C ILE A 40 -21.35 -3.08 35.33
N GLU A 41 -21.31 -2.97 36.67
CA GLU A 41 -22.51 -2.97 37.50
C GLU A 41 -23.42 -1.78 37.17
N GLU A 42 -22.85 -0.59 36.99
CA GLU A 42 -23.61 0.61 36.56
C GLU A 42 -24.24 0.40 35.17
N ALA A 43 -23.49 -0.14 34.20
CA ALA A 43 -24.02 -0.44 32.87
C ALA A 43 -25.17 -1.45 32.90
N MET A 44 -25.06 -2.48 33.74
CA MET A 44 -26.12 -3.47 33.95
C MET A 44 -27.34 -2.90 34.65
N MET A 45 -27.18 -1.96 35.59
CA MET A 45 -28.32 -1.23 36.18
C MET A 45 -29.06 -0.41 35.14
N CYS A 46 -28.34 0.39 34.32
CA CYS A 46 -28.94 1.14 33.21
C CYS A 46 -29.70 0.23 32.25
N LEU A 47 -29.18 -0.99 32.01
CA LEU A 47 -29.81 -1.97 31.14
C LEU A 47 -31.12 -2.49 31.76
N GLY A 48 -31.13 -2.76 33.07
CA GLY A 48 -32.32 -3.16 33.83
C GLY A 48 -33.41 -2.10 33.83
N ASP A 49 -33.02 -0.82 33.85
CA ASP A 49 -33.94 0.32 33.80
C ASP A 49 -34.42 0.64 32.37
N GLY A 50 -33.89 -0.04 31.36
CA GLY A 50 -34.20 0.17 29.95
C GLY A 50 -33.63 1.47 29.37
N ASP A 51 -32.71 2.16 30.04
CA ASP A 51 -32.06 3.39 29.60
C ASP A 51 -30.88 3.08 28.67
N LYS A 52 -31.22 2.89 27.40
CA LYS A 52 -30.23 2.58 26.32
C LYS A 52 -29.13 3.62 26.20
N LYS A 53 -29.42 4.89 26.44
CA LYS A 53 -28.46 5.98 26.36
C LYS A 53 -27.44 5.88 27.49
N CYS A 54 -27.91 5.62 28.71
CA CYS A 54 -27.03 5.36 29.85
C CYS A 54 -26.12 4.16 29.59
N VAL A 55 -26.67 3.03 29.09
CA VAL A 55 -25.86 1.84 28.78
C VAL A 55 -24.80 2.16 27.71
N LEU A 56 -25.12 2.95 26.68
CA LEU A 56 -24.19 3.33 25.63
C LEU A 56 -23.05 4.19 26.19
N GLU A 57 -23.34 5.15 27.08
CA GLU A 57 -22.34 5.98 27.76
C GLU A 57 -21.42 5.13 28.63
N LYS A 58 -22.00 4.24 29.47
CA LYS A 58 -21.22 3.34 30.32
C LYS A 58 -20.38 2.33 29.52
N THR A 59 -20.91 1.84 28.41
CA THR A 59 -20.13 1.01 27.47
C THR A 59 -18.94 1.78 26.91
N ARG A 60 -19.09 3.06 26.57
CA ARG A 60 -17.99 3.92 26.14
C ARG A 60 -16.92 4.04 27.22
N GLU A 61 -17.31 4.35 28.45
CA GLU A 61 -16.42 4.47 29.62
C GLU A 61 -15.62 3.16 29.83
N LEU A 62 -16.28 2.00 29.76
CA LEU A 62 -15.66 0.68 29.89
C LEU A 62 -14.56 0.46 28.80
N ILE A 63 -14.83 0.86 27.58
CA ILE A 63 -13.87 0.71 26.48
C ILE A 63 -12.70 1.69 26.63
N GLU A 64 -12.96 2.96 26.94
CA GLU A 64 -11.94 3.99 27.15
C GLU A 64 -11.00 3.64 28.30
N ASN A 65 -11.51 3.03 29.37
CA ASN A 65 -10.71 2.51 30.48
C ASN A 65 -10.03 1.18 30.22
N ASN A 66 -10.12 0.67 28.97
CA ASN A 66 -9.48 -0.56 28.53
C ASN A 66 -9.98 -1.84 29.24
N CYS A 67 -11.21 -1.81 29.80
CA CYS A 67 -11.82 -2.93 30.49
C CYS A 67 -12.15 -4.13 29.59
N HIS A 68 -12.19 -3.92 28.27
CA HIS A 68 -12.40 -4.96 27.26
C HIS A 68 -11.13 -5.80 26.97
N ASN A 69 -9.97 -5.38 27.49
CA ASN A 69 -8.69 -6.03 27.21
C ASN A 69 -8.32 -7.03 28.32
N GLY A 70 -8.54 -8.31 28.05
CA GLY A 70 -8.26 -9.37 29.01
C GLY A 70 -6.82 -9.46 29.51
N ASN A 71 -5.84 -8.91 28.78
CA ASN A 71 -4.46 -8.81 29.25
C ASN A 71 -4.27 -7.71 30.32
N ALA A 72 -5.13 -6.69 30.29
CA ALA A 72 -5.07 -5.57 31.23
C ALA A 72 -5.84 -5.82 32.51
N VAL A 73 -7.02 -6.47 32.45
CA VAL A 73 -7.96 -6.62 33.56
C VAL A 73 -8.36 -8.07 33.89
N GLY A 74 -7.81 -9.04 33.12
CA GLY A 74 -8.20 -10.45 33.23
C GLY A 74 -9.37 -10.81 32.31
N ARG A 75 -9.44 -12.10 31.92
CA ARG A 75 -10.44 -12.58 30.96
C ARG A 75 -11.87 -12.46 31.49
N GLU A 76 -12.09 -12.74 32.76
CA GLU A 76 -13.42 -12.68 33.36
C GLU A 76 -14.07 -11.30 33.25
N ILE A 77 -13.31 -10.23 33.51
CA ILE A 77 -13.80 -8.85 33.37
C ILE A 77 -14.04 -8.52 31.88
N ALA A 78 -13.11 -8.86 31.03
CA ALA A 78 -13.25 -8.62 29.59
C ALA A 78 -14.47 -9.36 28.98
N ASP A 79 -14.79 -10.55 29.47
CA ASP A 79 -15.98 -11.30 29.01
C ASP A 79 -17.27 -10.64 29.53
N LYS A 80 -17.31 -10.14 30.78
CA LYS A 80 -18.46 -9.35 31.29
C LYS A 80 -18.70 -8.07 30.49
N VAL A 81 -17.64 -7.42 30.00
CA VAL A 81 -17.79 -6.26 29.07
C VAL A 81 -18.40 -6.70 27.74
N ARG A 82 -18.03 -7.87 27.21
CA ARG A 82 -18.69 -8.43 26.02
C ARG A 82 -20.17 -8.70 26.25
N ASP A 83 -20.53 -9.22 27.43
CA ASP A 83 -21.91 -9.47 27.77
C ASP A 83 -22.73 -8.17 27.81
N VAL A 84 -22.21 -7.10 28.42
CA VAL A 84 -22.85 -5.76 28.38
C VAL A 84 -23.10 -5.29 26.94
N VAL A 85 -22.09 -5.41 26.05
CA VAL A 85 -22.21 -5.02 24.65
C VAL A 85 -23.23 -5.89 23.91
N HIS A 86 -23.27 -7.18 24.23
CA HIS A 86 -24.22 -8.14 23.65
C HIS A 86 -25.65 -7.82 24.04
N GLU A 87 -25.90 -7.63 25.34
CA GLU A 87 -27.22 -7.33 25.86
C GLU A 87 -27.73 -5.98 25.34
N LEU A 88 -26.88 -4.94 25.29
CA LEU A 88 -27.24 -3.65 24.68
C LEU A 88 -27.64 -3.85 23.22
N TRP A 89 -26.93 -4.69 22.46
CA TRP A 89 -27.26 -4.98 21.09
C TRP A 89 -28.65 -5.64 20.95
N LEU A 90 -28.97 -6.58 21.81
CA LEU A 90 -30.24 -7.32 21.77
C LEU A 90 -31.44 -6.39 22.00
N VAL A 91 -31.35 -5.50 22.99
CA VAL A 91 -32.46 -4.59 23.37
C VAL A 91 -32.55 -3.33 22.51
N SER A 92 -31.52 -3.07 21.68
CA SER A 92 -31.45 -1.86 20.86
C SER A 92 -32.27 -1.98 19.58
N ASP A 93 -32.85 -0.85 19.17
CA ASP A 93 -33.38 -0.65 17.82
C ASP A 93 -32.26 -0.46 16.78
N ASN A 94 -32.64 -0.28 15.51
CA ASN A 94 -31.67 -0.16 14.43
C ASN A 94 -30.78 1.08 14.54
N GLU A 95 -31.30 2.18 15.05
CA GLU A 95 -30.57 3.44 15.21
C GLU A 95 -29.51 3.32 16.31
N CYS A 96 -29.90 2.85 17.48
CA CYS A 96 -29.00 2.60 18.61
C CYS A 96 -27.92 1.55 18.24
N ARG A 97 -28.27 0.49 17.48
CA ARG A 97 -27.29 -0.47 16.96
C ARG A 97 -26.24 0.19 16.07
N CYS A 98 -26.66 1.10 15.21
CA CYS A 98 -25.72 1.83 14.37
C CYS A 98 -24.85 2.78 15.20
N GLU A 99 -25.39 3.40 16.22
CA GLU A 99 -24.65 4.26 17.15
C GLU A 99 -23.60 3.47 17.93
N LEU A 100 -23.98 2.31 18.49
CA LEU A 100 -23.07 1.40 19.17
C LEU A 100 -21.91 0.96 18.24
N LEU A 101 -22.21 0.56 17.01
CA LEU A 101 -21.18 0.17 16.06
C LEU A 101 -20.24 1.33 15.70
N ARG A 102 -20.76 2.57 15.53
CA ARG A 102 -19.92 3.75 15.30
C ARG A 102 -19.02 4.03 16.50
N MET A 103 -19.58 4.03 17.70
CA MET A 103 -18.84 4.24 18.94
C MET A 103 -17.70 3.23 19.10
N LEU A 104 -17.96 1.93 18.94
CA LEU A 104 -16.94 0.89 19.06
C LEU A 104 -15.83 1.04 18.00
N ARG A 105 -16.19 1.42 16.77
CA ARG A 105 -15.22 1.75 15.72
C ARG A 105 -14.35 2.95 16.11
N ASP A 106 -14.98 4.03 16.55
CA ASP A 106 -14.30 5.30 16.87
C ASP A 106 -13.34 5.15 18.07
N LEU A 107 -13.66 4.24 18.99
CA LEU A 107 -12.80 3.83 20.09
C LEU A 107 -11.71 2.82 19.69
N GLY A 108 -11.60 2.47 18.40
CA GLY A 108 -10.53 1.62 17.88
C GLY A 108 -10.68 0.13 18.21
N ILE A 109 -11.89 -0.32 18.56
CA ILE A 109 -12.14 -1.75 18.82
C ILE A 109 -12.01 -2.57 17.54
N SER A 110 -11.35 -3.72 17.62
CA SER A 110 -11.18 -4.57 16.44
C SER A 110 -12.51 -5.17 15.98
N ARG A 111 -12.68 -5.28 14.66
CA ARG A 111 -13.88 -5.89 14.06
C ARG A 111 -14.13 -7.33 14.54
N ASN A 112 -13.06 -8.09 14.78
CA ASN A 112 -13.16 -9.44 15.31
C ASN A 112 -13.72 -9.44 16.73
N TRP A 113 -13.23 -8.55 17.59
CA TRP A 113 -13.75 -8.40 18.93
C TRP A 113 -15.26 -8.08 18.92
N VAL A 114 -15.69 -7.13 18.07
CA VAL A 114 -17.12 -6.77 17.93
C VAL A 114 -17.95 -7.94 17.42
N ARG A 115 -17.47 -8.65 16.40
CA ARG A 115 -18.14 -9.84 15.91
C ARG A 115 -18.36 -10.87 17.01
N ASP A 116 -17.32 -11.11 17.81
CA ASP A 116 -17.35 -12.10 18.89
C ASP A 116 -18.25 -11.62 20.04
N ALA A 117 -18.16 -10.34 20.43
CA ALA A 117 -19.03 -9.75 21.46
C ALA A 117 -20.52 -9.75 21.06
N LEU A 118 -20.83 -9.52 19.80
CA LEU A 118 -22.22 -9.55 19.30
C LEU A 118 -22.72 -10.95 18.93
N GLY A 119 -21.91 -12.00 19.05
CA GLY A 119 -22.27 -13.37 18.68
C GLY A 119 -22.62 -13.53 17.18
N MET A 120 -22.01 -12.73 16.30
CA MET A 120 -22.38 -12.66 14.89
C MET A 120 -21.41 -13.39 13.98
N SER A 121 -21.92 -13.83 12.81
CA SER A 121 -21.06 -14.20 11.70
C SER A 121 -20.42 -12.95 11.05
N THR A 122 -19.25 -13.10 10.42
CA THR A 122 -18.60 -12.03 9.64
C THR A 122 -19.55 -11.44 8.59
N LYS A 123 -20.35 -12.28 7.95
CA LYS A 123 -21.34 -11.87 6.93
C LYS A 123 -22.46 -11.01 7.54
N SER A 124 -22.94 -11.38 8.73
CA SER A 124 -23.99 -10.62 9.46
C SER A 124 -23.47 -9.26 9.89
N LEU A 125 -22.27 -9.20 10.47
CA LEU A 125 -21.65 -7.93 10.86
C LEU A 125 -21.43 -7.03 9.62
N SER A 126 -20.94 -7.58 8.52
CA SER A 126 -20.75 -6.81 7.25
C SER A 126 -22.07 -6.18 6.77
N LYS A 127 -23.19 -6.90 6.82
CA LYS A 127 -24.50 -6.35 6.45
C LYS A 127 -24.91 -5.18 7.33
N TRP A 128 -24.64 -5.27 8.65
CA TRP A 128 -24.90 -4.18 9.56
C TRP A 128 -24.01 -2.97 9.30
N LEU A 129 -22.73 -3.18 9.05
CA LEU A 129 -21.81 -2.09 8.70
C LEU A 129 -22.28 -1.33 7.45
N VAL A 130 -22.68 -2.04 6.41
CA VAL A 130 -23.25 -1.43 5.21
C VAL A 130 -24.54 -0.67 5.52
N ARG A 131 -25.46 -1.30 6.29
CA ARG A 131 -26.73 -0.66 6.68
C ARG A 131 -26.53 0.62 7.47
N CYS A 132 -25.53 0.64 8.37
CA CYS A 132 -25.21 1.79 9.21
C CYS A 132 -24.28 2.81 8.51
N ASN A 133 -23.90 2.56 7.27
CA ASN A 133 -22.89 3.33 6.53
C ASN A 133 -21.59 3.50 7.33
N ILE A 134 -21.09 2.38 7.90
CA ILE A 134 -19.88 2.36 8.71
C ILE A 134 -18.77 1.65 7.93
N ASP A 135 -17.69 2.35 7.70
CA ASP A 135 -16.44 1.75 7.29
C ASP A 135 -15.57 1.43 8.52
N TRP A 136 -15.53 0.15 8.90
CA TRP A 136 -14.79 -0.30 10.09
C TRP A 136 -13.29 -0.42 9.87
N GLU A 137 -12.88 -0.67 8.63
CA GLU A 137 -11.48 -0.94 8.32
C GLU A 137 -10.68 0.32 8.00
N GLY A 138 -11.32 1.50 8.10
CA GLY A 138 -10.71 2.76 7.69
C GLY A 138 -10.43 2.80 6.19
N ARG A 139 -11.26 2.13 5.41
CA ARG A 139 -11.21 2.20 3.96
C ARG A 139 -11.71 3.57 3.54
N ILE A 140 -10.85 4.32 2.90
CA ILE A 140 -11.31 5.49 2.17
C ILE A 140 -12.01 4.99 0.91
N THR A 141 -13.31 4.70 1.02
CA THR A 141 -14.15 4.43 -0.15
C THR A 141 -14.58 5.77 -0.71
N ARG A 142 -13.83 6.29 -1.65
CA ARG A 142 -14.22 7.49 -2.38
C ARG A 142 -14.43 7.17 -3.83
N ASN A 143 -15.35 7.90 -4.42
CA ASN A 143 -15.69 7.74 -5.83
C ASN A 143 -14.54 8.13 -6.75
N ASN A 144 -13.49 8.81 -6.23
CA ASN A 144 -12.33 9.20 -7.00
C ASN A 144 -11.06 9.28 -6.14
N VAL A 145 -10.32 8.18 -6.01
CA VAL A 145 -9.04 8.13 -5.27
C VAL A 145 -7.96 8.96 -5.95
N VAL A 146 -8.03 9.13 -7.27
CA VAL A 146 -7.08 10.00 -8.00
C VAL A 146 -7.26 11.44 -7.55
N GLU A 147 -8.51 11.95 -7.52
CA GLU A 147 -8.80 13.31 -7.02
C GLU A 147 -8.33 13.52 -5.58
N GLU A 148 -8.40 12.48 -4.75
CA GLU A 148 -7.89 12.56 -3.38
C GLU A 148 -6.37 12.66 -3.30
N ILE A 149 -5.69 11.88 -4.11
CA ILE A 149 -4.25 11.97 -4.22
C ILE A 149 -3.86 13.33 -4.77
N GLU A 150 -4.56 13.83 -5.79
CA GLU A 150 -4.38 15.18 -6.32
C GLU A 150 -4.62 16.25 -5.25
N ASP A 151 -5.69 16.12 -4.45
CA ASP A 151 -5.98 17.04 -3.36
C ASP A 151 -4.89 17.00 -2.27
N LEU A 152 -4.38 15.81 -1.95
CA LEU A 152 -3.25 15.64 -1.04
C LEU A 152 -1.98 16.30 -1.59
N LEU A 153 -1.68 16.09 -2.88
CA LEU A 153 -0.55 16.70 -3.56
C LEU A 153 -0.69 18.22 -3.62
N ARG A 154 -1.89 18.73 -3.92
CA ARG A 154 -2.20 20.16 -3.89
C ARG A 154 -1.97 20.78 -2.52
N ARG A 155 -2.43 20.13 -1.44
CA ARG A 155 -2.16 20.57 -0.07
C ARG A 155 -0.67 20.55 0.30
N LEU A 156 0.12 19.75 -0.39
CA LEU A 156 1.59 19.74 -0.30
C LEU A 156 2.26 20.79 -1.20
N GLY A 157 1.48 21.64 -1.89
CA GLY A 157 1.97 22.68 -2.77
C GLY A 157 2.23 22.23 -4.20
N TRP A 158 1.62 21.14 -4.65
CA TRP A 158 1.73 20.64 -6.02
C TRP A 158 0.68 21.28 -6.94
N SER A 159 1.03 21.43 -8.23
CA SER A 159 0.12 21.99 -9.23
C SER A 159 -1.05 21.07 -9.57
N GLU A 160 -2.19 21.67 -9.92
CA GLU A 160 -3.38 20.93 -10.37
C GLU A 160 -3.27 20.43 -11.82
N LEU A 161 -2.35 21.00 -12.60
CA LEU A 161 -2.41 20.89 -14.05
C LEU A 161 -1.62 19.73 -14.63
N ASP A 162 -0.65 19.20 -13.91
CA ASP A 162 0.18 18.09 -14.39
C ASP A 162 0.71 17.23 -13.26
N MET A 163 -0.10 16.29 -12.82
CA MET A 163 0.26 15.33 -11.77
C MET A 163 1.56 14.57 -12.10
N CYS A 164 1.86 14.33 -13.36
CA CYS A 164 3.08 13.67 -13.77
C CYS A 164 4.31 14.56 -13.57
N GLU A 165 4.27 15.81 -14.00
CA GLU A 165 5.38 16.75 -13.80
C GLU A 165 5.64 17.00 -12.32
N GLU A 166 4.59 17.20 -11.53
CA GLU A 166 4.72 17.40 -10.09
C GLU A 166 5.28 16.16 -9.39
N LEU A 167 4.89 14.94 -9.83
CA LEU A 167 5.50 13.71 -9.32
C LEU A 167 6.99 13.69 -9.58
N PHE A 168 7.44 13.97 -10.80
CA PHE A 168 8.85 13.97 -11.15
C PHE A 168 9.62 15.05 -10.41
N LYS A 169 9.08 16.26 -10.31
CA LYS A 169 9.65 17.35 -9.52
C LYS A 169 9.82 16.97 -8.04
N PHE A 170 8.78 16.37 -7.44
CA PHE A 170 8.81 15.89 -6.05
C PHE A 170 9.94 14.88 -5.81
N ILE A 171 10.19 13.97 -6.72
CA ILE A 171 11.28 12.99 -6.62
C ILE A 171 12.63 13.53 -7.11
N GLY A 172 12.71 14.83 -7.48
CA GLY A 172 13.93 15.51 -7.84
C GLY A 172 14.39 15.29 -9.28
N ILE A 173 13.46 14.99 -10.20
CA ILE A 173 13.73 14.81 -11.63
C ILE A 173 13.33 16.07 -12.40
N ASP A 174 14.27 16.67 -13.13
CA ASP A 174 14.01 17.77 -14.06
C ASP A 174 13.43 17.24 -15.40
N VAL A 175 12.11 17.34 -15.54
CA VAL A 175 11.38 16.93 -16.73
C VAL A 175 11.91 17.63 -18.01
N ASN A 176 12.28 18.89 -17.92
CA ASN A 176 12.75 19.65 -19.07
C ASN A 176 14.14 19.18 -19.56
N ALA A 177 14.99 18.66 -18.68
CA ALA A 177 16.25 18.06 -19.07
C ALA A 177 16.03 16.85 -19.99
N PHE A 178 15.02 16.01 -19.69
CA PHE A 178 14.66 14.86 -20.53
C PHE A 178 14.04 15.28 -21.87
N ARG A 179 13.14 16.28 -21.85
CA ARG A 179 12.49 16.78 -23.07
C ARG A 179 13.49 17.35 -24.08
N ARG A 180 14.56 18.02 -23.61
CA ARG A 180 15.63 18.50 -24.50
C ARG A 180 16.33 17.38 -25.28
N LEU A 181 16.30 16.16 -24.76
CA LEU A 181 16.86 14.95 -25.39
C LEU A 181 15.82 14.15 -26.20
N GLY A 182 14.63 14.70 -26.38
CA GLY A 182 13.54 14.01 -27.07
C GLY A 182 12.94 12.85 -26.26
N ILE A 183 13.15 12.84 -24.94
CA ILE A 183 12.55 11.86 -24.02
C ILE A 183 11.40 12.57 -23.28
N GLU A 184 10.17 12.06 -23.45
CA GLU A 184 8.99 12.59 -22.75
C GLU A 184 8.71 11.76 -21.48
N PRO A 185 9.04 12.28 -20.29
CA PRO A 185 8.90 11.52 -19.05
C PRO A 185 7.45 11.12 -18.72
N CYS A 186 6.47 11.88 -19.22
CA CYS A 186 5.07 11.69 -18.90
C CYS A 186 4.29 10.83 -19.89
N VAL A 187 4.95 10.27 -20.90
CA VAL A 187 4.29 9.45 -21.94
C VAL A 187 3.52 8.25 -21.39
N TRP A 188 3.91 7.74 -20.22
CA TRP A 188 3.21 6.65 -19.54
C TRP A 188 1.76 7.01 -19.22
N LEU A 189 1.52 8.20 -18.69
CA LEU A 189 0.20 8.67 -18.31
C LEU A 189 -0.75 8.75 -19.51
N ASN A 190 -0.26 9.32 -20.62
CA ASN A 190 -1.03 9.48 -21.85
C ASN A 190 -1.43 8.17 -22.51
N ASN A 191 -0.78 7.06 -22.12
CA ASN A 191 -1.03 5.75 -22.71
C ASN A 191 -1.82 4.80 -21.81
N LEU A 192 -2.11 5.16 -20.55
CA LEU A 192 -2.78 4.29 -19.60
C LEU A 192 -4.18 3.87 -20.03
N GLU A 193 -4.92 4.71 -20.76
CA GLU A 193 -6.26 4.38 -21.28
C GLU A 193 -6.28 3.09 -22.12
N LYS A 194 -5.15 2.75 -22.75
CA LYS A 194 -5.00 1.50 -23.49
C LYS A 194 -5.15 0.26 -22.61
N LEU A 195 -5.03 0.41 -21.29
CA LEU A 195 -5.16 -0.64 -20.28
C LEU A 195 -6.58 -0.75 -19.68
N SER A 196 -7.57 -0.04 -20.20
CA SER A 196 -8.97 -0.16 -19.76
C SER A 196 -9.56 -1.58 -19.95
N ASN A 197 -8.98 -2.37 -20.84
CA ASN A 197 -9.37 -3.75 -21.09
C ASN A 197 -8.49 -4.73 -20.31
N LEU A 198 -9.09 -5.41 -19.31
CA LEU A 198 -8.41 -6.41 -18.48
C LEU A 198 -7.91 -7.66 -19.25
N LYS A 199 -8.35 -7.86 -20.52
CA LYS A 199 -7.81 -8.92 -21.39
C LYS A 199 -6.41 -8.63 -21.92
N LYS A 200 -5.90 -7.41 -21.73
CA LYS A 200 -4.52 -7.07 -22.09
C LYS A 200 -3.52 -7.94 -21.33
N PRO A 201 -2.53 -8.54 -21.99
CA PRO A 201 -1.49 -9.37 -21.37
C PRO A 201 -0.74 -8.66 -20.23
N TYR A 202 -0.65 -7.34 -20.28
CA TYR A 202 -0.07 -6.51 -19.24
C TYR A 202 -0.68 -6.79 -17.85
N TRP A 203 -2.02 -6.90 -17.75
CA TRP A 203 -2.70 -7.21 -16.48
C TRP A 203 -2.34 -8.59 -15.96
N PHE A 204 -2.14 -9.56 -16.86
CA PHE A 204 -1.69 -10.88 -16.46
C PHE A 204 -0.25 -10.84 -15.95
N GLY A 205 0.62 -10.01 -16.57
CA GLY A 205 1.97 -9.73 -16.08
C GLY A 205 1.96 -9.13 -14.67
N LEU A 206 1.11 -8.15 -14.41
CA LEU A 206 0.92 -7.60 -13.06
C LEU A 206 0.36 -8.64 -12.08
N ARG A 207 -0.55 -9.54 -12.53
CA ARG A 207 -1.13 -10.60 -11.67
C ARG A 207 -0.07 -11.58 -11.17
N VAL A 208 0.91 -11.91 -11.97
CA VAL A 208 2.01 -12.79 -11.57
C VAL A 208 3.13 -12.05 -10.81
N SER A 209 3.00 -10.74 -10.65
CA SER A 209 3.90 -9.88 -9.88
C SER A 209 3.14 -9.19 -8.72
N ASP A 210 2.94 -7.89 -8.73
CA ASP A 210 2.43 -7.09 -7.62
C ASP A 210 0.90 -7.09 -7.46
N LEU A 211 0.14 -7.35 -8.53
CA LEU A 211 -1.32 -7.33 -8.46
C LEU A 211 -1.85 -8.59 -7.76
N MET A 212 -2.53 -8.40 -6.66
CA MET A 212 -3.27 -9.43 -5.96
C MET A 212 -4.70 -9.47 -6.48
N VAL A 213 -5.15 -10.66 -6.90
CA VAL A 213 -6.53 -10.90 -7.34
C VAL A 213 -7.18 -11.86 -6.38
N LYS A 214 -8.28 -11.44 -5.77
CA LYS A 214 -9.04 -12.22 -4.79
C LYS A 214 -10.48 -12.40 -5.27
N GLU A 215 -11.03 -13.57 -5.03
CA GLU A 215 -12.42 -13.88 -5.32
C GLU A 215 -13.20 -14.00 -4.01
N PHE A 216 -14.33 -13.30 -3.94
CA PHE A 216 -15.23 -13.29 -2.79
C PHE A 216 -16.67 -13.39 -3.30
N ASP A 217 -17.30 -14.54 -3.16
CA ASP A 217 -18.67 -14.78 -3.64
C ASP A 217 -18.84 -14.32 -5.12
N ASP A 218 -19.52 -13.19 -5.34
CA ASP A 218 -19.80 -12.63 -6.67
C ASP A 218 -18.85 -11.48 -7.08
N ILE A 219 -17.77 -11.28 -6.33
CA ILE A 219 -16.86 -10.14 -6.52
C ILE A 219 -15.43 -10.64 -6.73
N ILE A 220 -14.75 -10.04 -7.68
CA ILE A 220 -13.30 -10.10 -7.81
C ILE A 220 -12.71 -8.76 -7.37
N SER A 221 -11.80 -8.80 -6.39
CA SER A 221 -11.04 -7.63 -5.94
C SER A 221 -9.65 -7.65 -6.54
N LEU A 222 -9.29 -6.58 -7.24
CA LEU A 222 -7.93 -6.32 -7.71
C LEU A 222 -7.27 -5.40 -6.70
N GLU A 223 -6.20 -5.85 -6.03
CA GLU A 223 -5.53 -5.10 -4.96
C GLU A 223 -4.04 -4.94 -5.27
N ILE A 224 -3.49 -3.76 -5.02
CA ILE A 224 -2.06 -3.49 -5.10
C ILE A 224 -1.61 -2.75 -3.85
N ASP A 225 -0.58 -3.28 -3.20
CA ASP A 225 0.02 -2.69 -2.02
C ASP A 225 1.29 -1.91 -2.39
N THR A 226 1.45 -0.71 -1.88
CA THR A 226 2.69 0.03 -2.06
C THR A 226 3.15 0.77 -0.82
N THR A 227 4.47 1.01 -0.76
CA THR A 227 5.16 1.84 0.21
C THR A 227 5.98 2.94 -0.48
N SER A 228 5.83 3.10 -1.79
CA SER A 228 6.55 4.06 -2.63
C SER A 228 5.64 5.21 -3.04
N SER A 229 6.16 6.44 -3.03
CA SER A 229 5.40 7.62 -3.49
C SER A 229 5.09 7.59 -4.99
N VAL A 230 5.99 7.03 -5.79
CA VAL A 230 5.77 6.88 -7.24
C VAL A 230 4.64 5.90 -7.52
N ASP A 231 4.65 4.76 -6.84
CA ASP A 231 3.61 3.74 -6.97
C ASP A 231 2.26 4.24 -6.43
N ALA A 232 2.29 5.11 -5.39
CA ALA A 232 1.09 5.73 -4.84
C ALA A 232 0.37 6.67 -5.82
N VAL A 233 1.05 7.11 -6.88
CA VAL A 233 0.45 7.83 -8.00
C VAL A 233 0.14 6.87 -9.15
N PHE A 234 1.07 5.99 -9.49
CA PHE A 234 0.95 5.09 -10.64
C PHE A 234 -0.19 4.08 -10.50
N PHE A 235 -0.25 3.32 -9.41
CA PHE A 235 -1.21 2.23 -9.27
C PHE A 235 -2.67 2.69 -9.19
N PRO A 236 -3.05 3.73 -8.44
CA PRO A 236 -4.44 4.20 -8.49
C PRO A 236 -4.80 4.77 -9.86
N THR A 237 -3.88 5.46 -10.54
CA THR A 237 -4.13 5.96 -11.92
C THR A 237 -4.31 4.79 -12.89
N LEU A 238 -3.52 3.73 -12.76
CA LEU A 238 -3.67 2.50 -13.53
C LEU A 238 -5.01 1.80 -13.25
N LEU A 239 -5.36 1.58 -12.00
CA LEU A 239 -6.62 0.93 -11.62
C LEU A 239 -7.84 1.76 -12.07
N ASN A 240 -7.73 3.09 -12.06
CA ASN A 240 -8.79 4.00 -12.51
C ASN A 240 -9.15 3.83 -13.99
N THR A 241 -8.27 3.26 -14.82
CA THR A 241 -8.60 2.92 -16.21
C THR A 241 -9.67 1.84 -16.32
N VAL A 242 -9.83 1.01 -15.28
CA VAL A 242 -10.81 -0.07 -15.21
C VAL A 242 -12.03 0.34 -14.41
N LYS A 243 -11.80 0.89 -13.22
CA LYS A 243 -12.82 1.39 -12.30
C LYS A 243 -12.14 2.28 -11.26
N THR A 244 -12.86 3.29 -10.78
CA THR A 244 -12.38 4.16 -9.70
C THR A 244 -11.96 3.32 -8.50
N PRO A 245 -10.69 3.39 -8.08
CA PRO A 245 -10.18 2.59 -6.99
C PRO A 245 -10.57 3.16 -5.63
N SER A 246 -10.54 2.30 -4.62
CA SER A 246 -10.62 2.66 -3.22
C SER A 246 -9.24 2.58 -2.58
N LEU A 247 -9.01 3.36 -1.53
CA LEU A 247 -7.75 3.42 -0.79
C LEU A 247 -7.93 2.91 0.63
N LYS A 248 -6.97 2.08 1.07
CA LYS A 248 -6.81 1.65 2.46
C LYS A 248 -5.41 2.00 2.94
N ILE A 249 -5.34 2.73 4.04
CA ILE A 249 -4.07 3.08 4.69
C ILE A 249 -3.87 2.18 5.90
N TRP A 250 -2.70 1.57 6.04
CA TRP A 250 -2.41 0.71 7.17
C TRP A 250 -0.93 0.74 7.56
N ARG A 251 -0.65 0.38 8.82
CA ARG A 251 0.72 0.25 9.30
C ARG A 251 1.26 -1.14 8.98
N LYS A 252 2.36 -1.20 8.29
CA LYS A 252 3.02 -2.46 7.97
C LYS A 252 3.68 -3.05 9.22
N LYS A 253 3.36 -4.29 9.55
CA LYS A 253 4.05 -5.04 10.61
C LYS A 253 5.50 -5.27 10.19
N LYS A 254 6.41 -5.23 11.17
CA LYS A 254 7.77 -5.72 10.98
C LYS A 254 7.70 -7.22 10.72
N THR A 255 7.87 -7.64 9.48
CA THR A 255 8.08 -9.06 9.14
C THR A 255 9.58 -9.38 9.12
N PRO A 256 10.00 -10.62 9.38
CA PRO A 256 11.41 -11.01 9.25
C PRO A 256 12.00 -10.73 7.86
N ALA A 257 11.18 -10.85 6.80
CA ALA A 257 11.54 -10.45 5.43
C ALA A 257 11.71 -8.93 5.26
N ALA A 258 11.11 -8.13 6.13
CA ALA A 258 11.17 -6.67 6.11
C ALA A 258 12.35 -6.10 6.91
N LYS A 259 13.40 -6.88 7.21
CA LYS A 259 14.61 -6.37 7.88
C LYS A 259 15.24 -5.17 7.19
N TYR A 260 15.00 -5.02 5.89
CA TYR A 260 15.57 -3.98 5.04
C TYR A 260 14.61 -2.82 4.71
N VAL A 261 13.34 -2.92 5.05
CA VAL A 261 12.33 -1.90 4.72
C VAL A 261 11.63 -1.44 5.98
N GLN A 262 12.20 -0.44 6.64
CA GLN A 262 11.57 0.23 7.80
C GLN A 262 10.51 1.23 7.32
N ARG A 263 9.51 0.78 6.57
CA ARG A 263 8.42 1.63 6.11
C ARG A 263 7.21 1.39 7.00
N PRO A 264 6.84 2.35 7.84
CA PRO A 264 5.77 2.14 8.83
C PRO A 264 4.38 2.15 8.22
N ILE A 265 4.21 2.71 7.02
CA ILE A 265 2.91 2.92 6.37
C ILE A 265 2.92 2.24 5.00
N ALA A 266 1.80 1.60 4.66
CA ALA A 266 1.52 1.10 3.33
C ALA A 266 0.14 1.58 2.87
N LEU A 267 0.00 1.77 1.56
CA LEU A 267 -1.24 2.06 0.90
C LEU A 267 -1.67 0.83 0.09
N THR A 268 -2.92 0.45 0.21
CA THR A 268 -3.55 -0.56 -0.65
C THR A 268 -4.58 0.13 -1.52
N PHE A 269 -4.38 0.09 -2.81
CA PHE A 269 -5.38 0.51 -3.79
C PHE A 269 -6.12 -0.72 -4.30
N TYR A 270 -7.45 -0.64 -4.38
CA TYR A 270 -8.22 -1.78 -4.84
C TYR A 270 -9.47 -1.36 -5.62
N VAL A 271 -9.90 -2.23 -6.50
CA VAL A 271 -11.17 -2.13 -7.23
C VAL A 271 -11.92 -3.45 -7.13
N ASP A 272 -13.22 -3.38 -6.86
CA ASP A 272 -14.10 -4.52 -6.82
C ASP A 272 -14.90 -4.61 -8.12
N LEU A 273 -14.83 -5.76 -8.77
CA LEU A 273 -15.44 -6.06 -10.07
C LEU A 273 -16.40 -7.24 -9.93
N GLY A 274 -17.31 -7.39 -10.87
CA GLY A 274 -18.10 -8.63 -10.97
C GLY A 274 -17.22 -9.84 -11.32
N VAL A 275 -17.56 -11.03 -10.82
CA VAL A 275 -16.79 -12.27 -10.96
C VAL A 275 -16.35 -12.58 -12.40
N ASN A 276 -17.17 -12.28 -13.39
CA ASN A 276 -16.90 -12.56 -14.81
C ASN A 276 -16.04 -11.48 -15.51
N LYS A 277 -15.52 -10.48 -14.79
CA LYS A 277 -14.75 -9.40 -15.38
C LYS A 277 -13.26 -9.68 -15.46
N TRP A 278 -12.76 -10.61 -14.62
CA TRP A 278 -11.35 -10.99 -14.65
C TRP A 278 -11.15 -12.15 -15.65
N PRO A 279 -10.38 -11.95 -16.73
CA PRO A 279 -10.28 -12.92 -17.81
C PRO A 279 -9.18 -13.98 -17.62
N TRP A 280 -8.33 -13.84 -16.59
CA TRP A 280 -7.17 -14.68 -16.38
C TRP A 280 -7.41 -15.69 -15.27
N PRO A 281 -6.66 -16.82 -15.25
CA PRO A 281 -6.82 -17.84 -14.21
C PRO A 281 -6.59 -17.29 -12.80
N MET A 282 -7.43 -17.70 -11.85
CA MET A 282 -7.26 -17.38 -10.43
C MET A 282 -6.12 -18.18 -9.79
N LYS A 283 -5.96 -19.43 -10.19
CA LYS A 283 -4.85 -20.31 -9.80
C LYS A 283 -4.07 -20.66 -11.04
N LEU A 284 -2.76 -20.70 -10.95
CA LEU A 284 -1.86 -21.02 -12.04
C LEU A 284 -1.11 -22.30 -11.67
N SER A 285 -1.22 -23.33 -12.51
CA SER A 285 -0.23 -24.39 -12.60
C SER A 285 0.85 -24.02 -13.61
N ASP A 286 1.97 -24.71 -13.53
CA ASP A 286 3.12 -24.51 -14.42
C ASP A 286 2.73 -24.70 -15.88
N ASP A 287 2.06 -25.81 -16.16
CA ASP A 287 1.62 -26.17 -17.52
C ASP A 287 0.61 -25.18 -18.09
N GLU A 288 -0.30 -24.69 -17.24
CA GLU A 288 -1.28 -23.68 -17.66
C GLU A 288 -0.61 -22.34 -17.93
N PHE A 289 0.32 -21.93 -17.09
CA PHE A 289 1.07 -20.71 -17.27
C PHE A 289 1.90 -20.76 -18.56
N GLU A 290 2.66 -21.85 -18.77
CA GLU A 290 3.43 -22.05 -20.00
C GLU A 290 2.53 -22.08 -21.23
N ARG A 291 1.38 -22.75 -21.18
CA ARG A 291 0.41 -22.79 -22.27
C ARG A 291 -0.11 -21.42 -22.65
N ILE A 292 -0.44 -20.58 -21.64
CA ILE A 292 -0.89 -19.20 -21.88
C ILE A 292 0.20 -18.39 -22.58
N LEU A 293 1.44 -18.43 -22.06
CA LEU A 293 2.54 -17.68 -22.66
C LEU A 293 2.90 -18.14 -24.10
N ASN A 294 2.80 -19.45 -24.34
CA ASN A 294 3.02 -20.00 -25.70
C ASN A 294 1.90 -19.58 -26.67
N GLY A 295 0.71 -19.25 -26.17
CA GLY A 295 -0.42 -18.76 -26.99
C GLY A 295 -0.32 -17.27 -27.34
N PHE A 296 0.54 -16.50 -26.67
CA PHE A 296 0.70 -15.08 -26.97
C PHE A 296 1.40 -14.86 -28.31
N SER A 297 0.99 -13.82 -29.03
CA SER A 297 1.78 -13.24 -30.11
C SER A 297 3.10 -12.67 -29.56
N TYR A 298 3.97 -12.21 -30.45
CA TYR A 298 5.24 -11.59 -30.04
C TYR A 298 5.00 -10.30 -29.23
N GLU A 299 4.07 -9.49 -29.66
CA GLU A 299 3.67 -8.23 -29.04
C GLU A 299 2.98 -8.48 -27.69
N GLU A 300 2.07 -9.46 -27.62
CA GLU A 300 1.38 -9.84 -26.39
C GLU A 300 2.35 -10.36 -25.33
N LEU A 301 3.36 -11.14 -25.74
CA LEU A 301 4.40 -11.59 -24.81
C LEU A 301 5.23 -10.41 -24.31
N ALA A 302 5.57 -9.44 -25.16
CA ALA A 302 6.30 -8.23 -24.76
C ALA A 302 5.46 -7.37 -23.78
N GLU A 303 4.16 -7.22 -24.04
CA GLU A 303 3.22 -6.53 -23.17
C GLU A 303 3.08 -7.22 -21.81
N PHE A 304 3.00 -8.56 -21.81
CA PHE A 304 2.99 -9.37 -20.58
C PHE A 304 4.27 -9.18 -19.75
N VAL A 305 5.45 -9.31 -20.40
CA VAL A 305 6.75 -9.13 -19.72
C VAL A 305 6.89 -7.72 -19.15
N ALA A 306 6.38 -6.69 -19.86
CA ALA A 306 6.36 -5.33 -19.36
C ALA A 306 5.51 -5.21 -18.07
N GLY A 307 4.35 -5.84 -18.01
CA GLY A 307 3.53 -5.90 -16.79
C GLY A 307 4.25 -6.58 -15.63
N VAL A 308 4.99 -7.67 -15.87
CA VAL A 308 5.83 -8.32 -14.85
C VAL A 308 6.95 -7.39 -14.37
N VAL A 309 7.60 -6.66 -15.29
CA VAL A 309 8.66 -5.71 -14.94
C VAL A 309 8.10 -4.50 -14.20
N ASP A 310 6.94 -4.00 -14.58
CA ASP A 310 6.30 -2.88 -13.88
C ASP A 310 5.86 -3.24 -12.45
N GLY A 311 5.53 -4.49 -12.19
CA GLY A 311 5.36 -5.02 -10.83
C GLY A 311 6.72 -5.30 -10.18
N ASP A 312 7.11 -6.56 -10.12
CA ASP A 312 8.28 -7.09 -9.38
C ASP A 312 9.64 -6.86 -10.07
N GLY A 313 9.69 -6.13 -11.18
CA GLY A 313 10.92 -5.90 -11.93
C GLY A 313 11.66 -4.61 -11.57
N SER A 314 12.91 -4.53 -12.04
CA SER A 314 13.75 -3.34 -11.96
C SER A 314 14.57 -3.16 -13.22
N VAL A 315 14.69 -1.92 -13.67
CA VAL A 315 15.58 -1.50 -14.76
C VAL A 315 16.74 -0.74 -14.15
N VAL A 316 17.96 -1.24 -14.33
CA VAL A 316 19.15 -0.72 -13.64
C VAL A 316 20.27 -0.50 -14.62
N TYR A 317 20.85 0.70 -14.57
CA TYR A 317 22.15 1.02 -15.15
C TYR A 317 23.16 1.10 -14.03
N TYR A 318 24.17 0.25 -14.08
CA TYR A 318 25.25 0.20 -13.10
C TYR A 318 26.53 0.67 -13.76
N TYR A 319 27.23 1.53 -13.07
CA TYR A 319 28.49 2.08 -13.52
C TYR A 319 29.49 2.20 -12.36
N ASN A 320 30.71 1.77 -12.61
CA ASN A 320 31.89 2.15 -11.87
C ASN A 320 33.01 2.51 -12.86
N ASP A 321 34.17 2.95 -12.39
CA ASP A 321 35.26 3.44 -13.25
C ASP A 321 35.73 2.44 -14.32
N GLU A 322 35.53 1.15 -14.09
CA GLU A 322 35.99 0.06 -14.97
C GLU A 322 34.86 -0.67 -15.70
N THR A 323 33.64 -0.60 -15.20
CA THR A 323 32.56 -1.48 -15.68
C THR A 323 31.25 -0.71 -15.88
N GLU A 324 30.67 -0.91 -17.03
CA GLU A 324 29.34 -0.43 -17.38
C GLU A 324 28.41 -1.61 -17.66
N LEU A 325 27.30 -1.70 -16.94
CA LEU A 325 26.37 -2.81 -17.06
C LEU A 325 24.90 -2.34 -16.97
N VAL A 326 24.09 -2.87 -17.88
CA VAL A 326 22.64 -2.75 -17.81
C VAL A 326 22.06 -4.05 -17.29
N PHE A 327 21.09 -3.93 -16.40
CA PHE A 327 20.35 -5.09 -15.88
C PHE A 327 18.84 -4.84 -16.00
N VAL A 328 18.12 -5.90 -16.28
CA VAL A 328 16.69 -6.03 -16.02
C VAL A 328 16.53 -7.20 -15.05
N TYR A 329 15.98 -6.93 -13.88
CA TYR A 329 15.71 -7.93 -12.86
C TYR A 329 14.20 -8.17 -12.76
N ILE A 330 13.82 -9.43 -12.52
CA ILE A 330 12.48 -9.83 -12.11
C ILE A 330 12.66 -10.70 -10.87
N THR A 331 12.11 -10.30 -9.73
CA THR A 331 12.38 -10.94 -8.45
C THR A 331 11.13 -11.65 -7.92
N ALA A 332 11.29 -12.85 -7.39
CA ALA A 332 10.23 -13.56 -6.71
C ALA A 332 10.73 -14.16 -5.39
N CYS A 333 9.89 -14.20 -4.35
CA CYS A 333 10.27 -14.83 -3.09
C CYS A 333 10.43 -16.35 -3.28
N LYS A 334 11.46 -16.97 -2.62
CA LYS A 334 11.76 -18.41 -2.74
C LYS A 334 10.61 -19.32 -2.32
N ALA A 335 9.88 -18.93 -1.29
CA ALA A 335 8.80 -19.73 -0.72
C ALA A 335 7.42 -19.42 -1.34
N CYS A 336 7.36 -18.46 -2.29
CA CYS A 336 6.11 -18.07 -2.91
C CYS A 336 5.74 -18.98 -4.09
N PRO A 337 4.47 -19.30 -4.31
CA PRO A 337 4.01 -19.98 -5.52
C PRO A 337 4.44 -19.27 -6.81
N LYS A 338 4.63 -17.96 -6.75
CA LYS A 338 5.10 -17.15 -7.89
C LYS A 338 6.54 -17.43 -8.34
N ARG A 339 7.32 -18.20 -7.56
CA ARG A 339 8.73 -18.49 -7.91
C ARG A 339 8.88 -19.17 -9.27
N ILE A 340 7.92 -20.01 -9.62
CA ILE A 340 7.91 -20.74 -10.91
C ILE A 340 7.83 -19.80 -12.11
N VAL A 341 7.22 -18.63 -11.96
CA VAL A 341 7.14 -17.62 -13.02
C VAL A 341 8.52 -17.31 -13.59
N LEU A 342 9.57 -17.31 -12.76
CA LEU A 342 10.93 -16.99 -13.20
C LEU A 342 11.49 -18.00 -14.18
N ASP A 343 11.28 -19.32 -13.96
CA ASP A 343 11.80 -20.38 -14.85
C ASP A 343 11.07 -20.36 -16.18
N VAL A 344 9.74 -20.32 -16.16
CA VAL A 344 8.91 -20.27 -17.38
C VAL A 344 9.20 -19.00 -18.20
N LEU A 345 9.36 -17.85 -17.52
CA LEU A 345 9.74 -16.59 -18.19
C LEU A 345 11.10 -16.68 -18.85
N ARG A 346 12.12 -17.20 -18.13
CA ARG A 346 13.47 -17.37 -18.69
C ARG A 346 13.41 -18.14 -20.00
N ASP A 347 12.75 -19.29 -19.98
CA ASP A 347 12.73 -20.23 -21.10
C ASP A 347 11.87 -19.68 -22.27
N THR A 348 10.74 -19.05 -21.96
CA THR A 348 9.88 -18.42 -22.97
C THR A 348 10.57 -17.23 -23.64
N ILE A 349 11.21 -16.35 -22.88
CA ILE A 349 11.94 -15.19 -23.43
C ILE A 349 13.14 -15.66 -24.27
N ALA A 350 13.86 -16.69 -23.80
CA ALA A 350 14.96 -17.26 -24.57
C ALA A 350 14.47 -17.85 -25.91
N LYS A 351 13.38 -18.62 -25.88
CA LYS A 351 12.80 -19.26 -27.07
C LYS A 351 12.22 -18.26 -28.06
N ARG A 352 11.47 -17.25 -27.55
CA ARG A 352 10.68 -16.35 -28.39
C ARG A 352 11.44 -15.10 -28.84
N PHE A 353 12.27 -14.52 -27.96
CA PHE A 353 13.03 -13.29 -28.23
C PHE A 353 14.52 -13.56 -28.55
N GLY A 354 15.01 -14.78 -28.32
CA GLY A 354 16.44 -15.09 -28.43
C GLY A 354 17.28 -14.38 -27.37
N ILE A 355 16.71 -14.08 -26.21
CA ILE A 355 17.35 -13.30 -25.14
C ILE A 355 17.57 -14.21 -23.94
N ILE A 356 18.84 -14.36 -23.53
CA ILE A 356 19.23 -15.26 -22.45
C ILE A 356 19.25 -14.51 -21.14
N GLY A 357 18.46 -15.01 -20.16
CA GLY A 357 18.48 -14.61 -18.77
C GLY A 357 19.07 -15.71 -17.87
N THR A 358 19.53 -15.33 -16.68
CA THR A 358 20.04 -16.24 -15.66
C THR A 358 19.26 -16.07 -14.38
N ILE A 359 19.04 -17.18 -13.64
CA ILE A 359 18.42 -17.10 -12.31
C ILE A 359 19.52 -17.05 -11.26
N ASN A 360 19.53 -15.93 -10.53
CA ASN A 360 20.43 -15.71 -9.41
C ASN A 360 19.67 -15.98 -8.10
N GLN A 361 20.28 -16.80 -7.25
CA GLN A 361 19.75 -17.07 -5.92
C GLN A 361 20.23 -15.98 -4.95
N LEU A 362 19.27 -15.28 -4.35
CA LEU A 362 19.49 -14.31 -3.28
C LEU A 362 19.12 -14.97 -1.94
N GLU A 363 19.38 -14.32 -0.82
CA GLU A 363 19.10 -14.88 0.52
C GLU A 363 17.63 -15.31 0.69
N ASN A 364 16.69 -14.41 0.39
CA ASN A 364 15.25 -14.61 0.61
C ASN A 364 14.40 -14.62 -0.67
N ALA A 365 15.03 -14.47 -1.82
CA ALA A 365 14.39 -14.38 -3.12
C ALA A 365 15.26 -14.97 -4.21
N ASP A 366 14.67 -15.28 -5.35
CA ASP A 366 15.41 -15.53 -6.58
C ASP A 366 15.12 -14.42 -7.57
N ALA A 367 16.06 -14.15 -8.45
CA ALA A 367 15.94 -13.12 -9.46
C ALA A 367 16.28 -13.68 -10.84
N LEU A 368 15.37 -13.53 -11.81
CA LEU A 368 15.69 -13.66 -13.22
C LEU A 368 16.39 -12.38 -13.68
N VAL A 369 17.61 -12.51 -14.16
CA VAL A 369 18.50 -11.41 -14.48
C VAL A 369 18.88 -11.44 -15.96
N PHE A 370 18.56 -10.37 -16.66
CA PHE A 370 19.09 -10.09 -17.99
C PHE A 370 20.21 -9.06 -17.85
N ARG A 371 21.35 -9.30 -18.51
CA ARG A 371 22.56 -8.49 -18.31
C ARG A 371 23.13 -7.98 -19.62
N GLY A 372 23.65 -6.75 -19.63
CA GLY A 372 24.36 -6.15 -20.74
C GLY A 372 23.51 -6.11 -22.01
N ARG A 373 24.03 -6.65 -23.12
CA ARG A 373 23.32 -6.66 -24.41
C ARG A 373 21.95 -7.38 -24.34
N ASN A 374 21.81 -8.41 -23.51
CA ASN A 374 20.53 -9.10 -23.35
C ASN A 374 19.50 -8.21 -22.64
N ALA A 375 19.90 -7.43 -21.63
CA ALA A 375 19.04 -6.45 -21.01
C ALA A 375 18.58 -5.37 -22.01
N VAL A 376 19.51 -4.80 -22.78
CA VAL A 376 19.19 -3.79 -23.80
C VAL A 376 18.26 -4.35 -24.88
N LYS A 377 18.50 -5.58 -25.36
CA LYS A 377 17.58 -6.24 -26.31
C LYS A 377 16.19 -6.40 -25.70
N LEU A 378 16.09 -6.85 -24.43
CA LEU A 378 14.80 -6.99 -23.76
C LEU A 378 14.09 -5.63 -23.65
N LEU A 379 14.79 -4.58 -23.23
CA LEU A 379 14.22 -3.23 -23.15
C LEU A 379 13.66 -2.76 -24.50
N ARG A 380 14.34 -3.03 -25.64
CA ARG A 380 13.83 -2.68 -26.97
C ARG A 380 12.48 -3.33 -27.28
N HIS A 381 12.19 -4.52 -26.72
CA HIS A 381 10.90 -5.18 -26.92
C HIS A 381 9.82 -4.62 -26.00
N ILE A 382 10.17 -4.35 -24.72
CA ILE A 382 9.16 -4.08 -23.70
C ILE A 382 8.92 -2.60 -23.39
N THR A 383 9.87 -1.67 -23.68
CA THR A 383 9.78 -0.27 -23.23
C THR A 383 8.50 0.43 -23.65
N ARG A 384 8.00 0.19 -24.85
CA ARG A 384 6.74 0.79 -25.33
C ARG A 384 5.50 0.36 -24.52
N TYR A 385 5.60 -0.76 -23.77
CA TYR A 385 4.56 -1.34 -22.95
C TYR A 385 4.81 -1.13 -21.43
N LEU A 386 5.93 -0.51 -21.04
CA LEU A 386 6.16 -0.11 -19.67
C LEU A 386 5.31 1.14 -19.37
N TYR A 387 4.57 1.10 -18.28
CA TYR A 387 3.75 2.20 -17.81
C TYR A 387 4.21 2.76 -16.48
N HIS A 388 5.00 2.01 -15.71
CA HIS A 388 5.56 2.52 -14.47
C HIS A 388 6.52 3.69 -14.74
N PRO A 389 6.27 4.90 -14.17
CA PRO A 389 6.99 6.14 -14.53
C PRO A 389 8.50 6.00 -14.53
N LEU A 390 9.09 5.54 -13.42
CA LEU A 390 10.54 5.44 -13.31
C LEU A 390 11.15 4.29 -14.10
N LYS A 391 10.48 3.14 -14.19
CA LYS A 391 11.01 1.98 -14.93
C LYS A 391 11.05 2.29 -16.42
N ARG A 392 9.98 2.93 -16.93
CA ARG A 392 9.95 3.41 -18.31
C ARG A 392 11.01 4.46 -18.57
N LEU A 393 11.11 5.49 -17.73
CA LEU A 393 12.08 6.57 -17.90
C LEU A 393 13.53 6.05 -17.93
N ARG A 394 13.87 5.10 -17.05
CA ARG A 394 15.17 4.44 -17.06
C ARG A 394 15.43 3.66 -18.34
N ALA A 395 14.42 2.93 -18.83
CA ALA A 395 14.52 2.19 -20.08
C ALA A 395 14.75 3.13 -21.26
N GLU A 396 14.00 4.23 -21.34
CA GLU A 396 14.16 5.26 -22.40
C GLU A 396 15.56 5.90 -22.38
N LEU A 397 16.09 6.23 -21.19
CA LEU A 397 17.45 6.78 -21.04
C LEU A 397 18.52 5.78 -21.51
N ILE A 398 18.42 4.52 -21.05
CA ILE A 398 19.37 3.47 -21.42
C ILE A 398 19.32 3.27 -22.93
N LEU A 399 18.15 3.19 -23.54
CA LEU A 399 18.01 3.03 -24.97
C LEU A 399 18.55 4.25 -25.74
N ALA A 400 18.29 5.48 -25.24
CA ALA A 400 18.84 6.68 -25.85
C ALA A 400 20.37 6.68 -25.91
N TYR A 401 21.01 6.21 -24.86
CA TYR A 401 22.47 6.04 -24.80
C TYR A 401 22.96 4.97 -25.78
N TYR A 402 22.37 3.78 -25.78
CA TYR A 402 22.77 2.70 -26.68
C TYR A 402 22.46 2.98 -28.18
N ASP A 403 21.55 3.92 -28.43
CA ASP A 403 21.25 4.43 -29.79
C ASP A 403 22.13 5.62 -30.17
N GLY A 404 23.06 6.05 -29.30
CA GLY A 404 23.96 7.17 -29.53
C GLY A 404 23.30 8.54 -29.55
N ARG A 405 22.09 8.66 -28.97
CA ARG A 405 21.34 9.93 -28.87
C ARG A 405 21.80 10.82 -27.74
N ILE A 406 22.37 10.22 -26.70
CA ILE A 406 22.94 10.92 -25.55
C ILE A 406 24.30 10.35 -25.21
N SER A 407 25.16 11.17 -24.61
CA SER A 407 26.47 10.76 -24.12
C SER A 407 26.33 9.95 -22.82
N ARG A 408 27.41 9.34 -22.40
CA ARG A 408 27.49 8.61 -21.12
C ARG A 408 27.31 9.55 -19.93
N GLU A 409 27.92 10.71 -19.99
CA GLU A 409 27.86 11.75 -18.95
C GLU A 409 26.41 12.21 -18.78
N GLU A 410 25.71 12.48 -19.88
CA GLU A 410 24.29 12.84 -19.87
C GLU A 410 23.43 11.71 -19.31
N LEU A 411 23.69 10.44 -19.69
CA LEU A 411 22.99 9.29 -19.11
C LEU A 411 23.19 9.26 -17.60
N MET A 412 24.41 9.39 -17.10
CA MET A 412 24.71 9.31 -15.67
C MET A 412 24.05 10.44 -14.88
N GLU A 413 24.13 11.68 -15.41
CA GLU A 413 23.50 12.84 -14.77
C GLU A 413 21.99 12.67 -14.64
N LEU A 414 21.33 12.25 -15.71
CA LEU A 414 19.87 12.08 -15.75
C LEU A 414 19.38 10.82 -15.04
N TYR A 415 20.19 9.76 -15.03
CA TYR A 415 19.85 8.50 -14.39
C TYR A 415 19.92 8.59 -12.85
N LYS A 416 20.94 9.28 -12.33
CA LYS A 416 21.19 9.40 -10.88
C LYS A 416 19.97 9.83 -10.05
N PRO A 417 19.16 10.83 -10.44
CA PRO A 417 17.95 11.20 -9.71
C PRO A 417 16.87 10.10 -9.70
N THR A 418 16.92 9.15 -10.66
CA THR A 418 15.96 8.05 -10.73
C THR A 418 16.32 6.88 -9.81
N GLU A 419 17.53 6.83 -9.25
CA GLU A 419 18.00 5.70 -8.47
C GLU A 419 17.23 5.55 -7.16
N TYR A 420 16.78 4.31 -6.89
CA TYR A 420 16.39 3.88 -5.56
C TYR A 420 17.65 3.52 -4.78
N LYS A 421 18.18 4.42 -4.02
CA LYS A 421 19.25 4.07 -3.10
C LYS A 421 18.65 3.33 -1.91
N GLN A 422 19.07 2.12 -1.69
CA GLN A 422 18.78 1.40 -0.46
C GLN A 422 19.43 2.17 0.70
N GLY A 423 18.66 2.49 1.75
CA GLY A 423 19.14 3.20 2.91
C GLY A 423 18.62 4.63 3.03
N LYS A 424 19.48 5.57 3.50
CA LYS A 424 19.09 6.93 3.86
C LYS A 424 18.41 7.75 2.74
N ASP A 425 18.73 7.48 1.48
CA ASP A 425 18.17 8.23 0.35
C ASP A 425 16.81 7.71 -0.12
N ASP A 426 16.51 6.44 0.17
CA ASP A 426 15.15 5.89 0.00
C ASP A 426 14.16 6.51 1.01
N ILE A 427 14.68 7.06 2.12
CA ILE A 427 13.93 7.83 3.13
C ILE A 427 13.23 9.05 2.53
N LYS A 428 13.80 9.74 1.55
CA LYS A 428 13.16 10.92 0.93
C LYS A 428 11.85 10.52 0.23
N ARG A 429 11.81 9.37 -0.42
CA ARG A 429 10.62 8.87 -1.11
C ARG A 429 9.63 8.24 -0.15
N SER A 430 10.12 7.55 0.88
CA SER A 430 9.29 7.08 1.99
C SER A 430 8.71 8.26 2.78
N HIS A 431 9.47 9.36 2.92
CA HIS A 431 9.00 10.58 3.55
C HIS A 431 7.84 11.22 2.76
N GLY A 432 7.89 11.18 1.42
CA GLY A 432 6.78 11.63 0.58
C GLY A 432 5.50 10.83 0.85
N LEU A 433 5.59 9.50 0.90
CA LEU A 433 4.46 8.65 1.22
C LEU A 433 3.94 8.86 2.65
N GLU A 434 4.83 9.01 3.62
CA GLU A 434 4.46 9.35 5.01
C GLU A 434 3.78 10.72 5.09
N THR A 435 4.23 11.69 4.31
CA THR A 435 3.63 13.03 4.24
C THR A 435 2.24 12.95 3.62
N LEU A 436 2.07 12.19 2.53
CA LEU A 436 0.77 11.93 1.93
C LEU A 436 -0.17 11.23 2.92
N ALA A 437 0.31 10.22 3.63
CA ALA A 437 -0.50 9.50 4.62
C ALA A 437 -0.84 10.34 5.86
N ARG A 438 0.04 11.28 6.28
CA ARG A 438 -0.25 12.22 7.39
C ARG A 438 -1.21 13.33 6.98
N ALA A 439 -1.18 13.75 5.73
CA ALA A 439 -2.09 14.75 5.18
C ALA A 439 -3.49 14.17 4.91
N ALA A 440 -3.61 12.81 4.81
CA ALA A 440 -4.91 12.17 4.75
C ALA A 440 -5.74 12.52 6.01
N PRO A 441 -7.06 12.75 5.88
CA PRO A 441 -7.91 13.06 7.03
C PRO A 441 -7.71 12.04 8.15
N GLN A 442 -7.49 12.52 9.37
CA GLN A 442 -7.18 11.67 10.55
C GLN A 442 -8.30 10.67 10.91
N THR A 443 -9.46 10.78 10.30
CA THR A 443 -10.59 9.87 10.48
C THR A 443 -10.28 8.40 10.17
N HIS A 444 -9.05 8.08 9.71
CA HIS A 444 -8.74 6.74 9.17
C HIS A 444 -7.43 6.12 9.67
N THR A 445 -6.83 6.66 10.75
CA THR A 445 -5.57 6.13 11.31
C THR A 445 -5.75 4.97 12.28
N HIS A 446 -6.89 4.31 12.36
CA HIS A 446 -7.12 3.21 13.30
C HIS A 446 -7.17 1.84 12.62
N GLY A 447 -6.15 1.51 11.87
CA GLY A 447 -5.87 0.14 11.43
C GLY A 447 -4.74 -0.49 12.23
N GLY A 448 -4.77 -0.41 13.55
CA GLY A 448 -3.87 -1.16 14.41
C GLY A 448 -4.25 -2.63 14.44
N TYR A 449 -3.81 -3.44 13.49
CA TYR A 449 -3.79 -4.87 13.69
C TYR A 449 -2.63 -5.23 14.62
N LEU A 450 -2.95 -5.40 15.90
CA LEU A 450 -2.21 -6.26 16.81
C LEU A 450 -2.79 -7.66 16.63
N GLY A 451 -1.98 -8.61 16.20
CA GLY A 451 -2.30 -10.00 16.05
C GLY A 451 -1.29 -10.66 15.15
#